data_f570fb26b70b36d1e53dd0559b617eff
#
_entry.id   f570fb26b70b36d1e53dd0559b617eff
#
_cell.length_a   1.000
_cell.length_b   1.000
_cell.length_c   1.000
_cell.angle_alpha   90.00
_cell.angle_beta   90.00
_cell.angle_gamma   90.00
#
_symmetry.space_group_name_H-M   'P 1'
#
loop_
_entity.id
_entity.type
_entity.pdbx_description
1 polymer ?
#
loop_
_entity_poly.entity_id
_entity_poly.type
_entity_poly.pdbx_seq_one_letter_code
_entity_poly.pdbx_strand_id
1 'polypeptide(L)'
;IGVPQVPLLAPLLFIIYINDLHKAIRYSIVHHFADDTNLLYINKNLKKLEKKMNKDLFSLCTWLRANKISLNASKTELIIFRDPRKKITEDLKFKINGKKLVPCKSVKYLGIFIDCFLNWSTHLTSLSKKLSRAAGMLSKIRHYVDWNTLHMVYFGIFSSIMSYGSQIWGQLNNITKKVQVLQNKALRIMHFQPPRTSATPLFKISEILKITDLVSLQNFLFAYDSLNSNLPLPLRGKLNFLNRENQITRNLGYLQLSRRRTKTVTYGTKSIYSKSVDVWNCINRSHYTKVLHEKSRNVCKKFVKKIIIDKYEA
;
A
#
# COMPACT_ATOMS: atom_id res chain seq x y z
N ILE A 1 24.89 21.90 -16.76
CA ILE A 1 25.24 20.47 -16.87
C ILE A 1 23.98 19.70 -16.48
N GLY A 2 23.38 19.01 -17.40
CA GLY A 2 22.18 18.21 -17.19
C GLY A 2 21.76 17.57 -18.51
N VAL A 3 20.95 16.54 -18.44
CA VAL A 3 20.35 15.90 -19.60
C VAL A 3 19.15 16.75 -20.02
N PRO A 4 18.96 17.05 -21.34
CA PRO A 4 17.72 17.68 -21.79
C PRO A 4 16.52 16.91 -21.26
N GLN A 5 15.45 17.60 -20.87
CA GLN A 5 14.20 16.98 -20.39
C GLN A 5 13.48 16.27 -21.56
N VAL A 6 14.10 15.21 -22.08
CA VAL A 6 13.49 14.32 -23.07
C VAL A 6 12.70 13.27 -22.29
N PRO A 7 11.39 13.12 -22.53
CA PRO A 7 10.50 12.33 -21.68
C PRO A 7 10.88 10.87 -21.43
N LEU A 8 11.61 10.24 -22.35
CA LEU A 8 11.95 8.81 -22.28
C LEU A 8 13.38 8.53 -21.78
N LEU A 9 14.37 9.32 -22.22
CA LEU A 9 15.79 9.06 -21.94
C LEU A 9 16.25 9.59 -20.57
N ALA A 10 15.76 10.75 -20.16
CA ALA A 10 16.22 11.38 -18.92
C ALA A 10 15.97 10.54 -17.66
N PRO A 11 14.78 9.94 -17.46
CA PRO A 11 14.55 9.05 -16.33
C PRO A 11 15.44 7.80 -16.36
N LEU A 12 15.66 7.22 -17.52
CA LEU A 12 16.51 6.03 -17.67
C LEU A 12 17.97 6.34 -17.34
N LEU A 13 18.51 7.43 -17.89
CA LEU A 13 19.87 7.87 -17.61
C LEU A 13 20.06 8.22 -16.14
N PHE A 14 19.04 8.84 -15.49
CA PHE A 14 19.09 9.13 -14.07
C PHE A 14 19.13 7.85 -13.23
N ILE A 15 18.32 6.83 -13.54
CA ILE A 15 18.33 5.54 -12.85
C ILE A 15 19.70 4.87 -12.99
N ILE A 16 20.32 4.88 -14.18
CA ILE A 16 21.65 4.35 -14.39
C ILE A 16 22.68 5.12 -13.55
N TYR A 17 22.56 6.45 -13.54
CA TYR A 17 23.49 7.34 -12.84
C TYR A 17 23.47 7.15 -11.32
N ILE A 18 22.28 6.91 -10.72
CA ILE A 18 22.14 6.74 -9.26
C ILE A 18 22.29 5.28 -8.82
N ASN A 19 22.39 4.34 -9.74
CA ASN A 19 22.29 2.90 -9.47
C ASN A 19 23.32 2.36 -8.48
N ASP A 20 24.52 2.96 -8.42
CA ASP A 20 25.60 2.50 -7.53
C ASP A 20 25.61 3.18 -6.15
N LEU A 21 24.68 4.11 -5.87
CA LEU A 21 24.54 4.76 -4.56
C LEU A 21 24.44 3.75 -3.40
N HIS A 22 23.76 2.62 -3.63
CA HIS A 22 23.59 1.59 -2.62
C HIS A 22 24.94 1.00 -2.13
N LYS A 23 26.00 1.02 -2.97
CA LYS A 23 27.35 0.54 -2.61
C LYS A 23 28.05 1.45 -1.61
N ALA A 24 27.67 2.73 -1.57
CA ALA A 24 28.20 3.69 -0.61
C ALA A 24 27.57 3.54 0.79
N ILE A 25 26.41 2.86 0.90
CA ILE A 25 25.63 2.70 2.14
C ILE A 25 25.91 1.33 2.72
N ARG A 26 26.29 1.28 4.01
CA ARG A 26 26.73 0.02 4.65
C ARG A 26 25.68 -0.60 5.56
N TYR A 27 24.91 0.21 6.28
CA TYR A 27 24.08 -0.27 7.37
C TYR A 27 22.59 -0.20 7.10
N SER A 28 22.18 0.74 6.24
CA SER A 28 20.78 0.96 5.88
C SER A 28 20.39 0.18 4.64
N ILE A 29 19.13 -0.20 4.54
CA ILE A 29 18.53 -0.69 3.32
C ILE A 29 18.14 0.53 2.48
N VAL A 30 18.59 0.56 1.24
CA VAL A 30 18.36 1.67 0.32
C VAL A 30 17.20 1.32 -0.59
N HIS A 31 16.24 2.23 -0.73
CA HIS A 31 15.16 2.13 -1.71
C HIS A 31 15.14 3.41 -2.53
N HIS A 32 15.18 3.27 -3.85
CA HIS A 32 15.09 4.38 -4.80
C HIS A 32 13.75 4.33 -5.55
N PHE A 33 13.19 5.50 -5.74
CA PHE A 33 12.09 5.71 -6.67
C PHE A 33 12.30 7.06 -7.36
N ALA A 34 12.81 7.01 -8.58
CA ALA A 34 13.33 8.17 -9.30
C ALA A 34 14.33 8.96 -8.43
N ASP A 35 14.07 10.23 -8.14
CA ASP A 35 14.85 11.10 -7.27
C ASP A 35 14.64 10.88 -5.77
N ASP A 36 13.54 10.22 -5.39
CA ASP A 36 13.25 9.90 -3.99
C ASP A 36 14.13 8.75 -3.48
N THR A 37 15.03 9.03 -2.55
CA THR A 37 15.90 8.03 -1.91
C THR A 37 15.51 7.83 -0.45
N ASN A 38 15.25 6.59 -0.06
CA ASN A 38 14.94 6.20 1.31
C ASN A 38 16.03 5.32 1.90
N LEU A 39 16.44 5.64 3.13
CA LEU A 39 17.32 4.82 3.93
C LEU A 39 16.53 4.23 5.10
N LEU A 40 16.37 2.92 5.13
CA LEU A 40 15.72 2.21 6.23
C LEU A 40 16.76 1.50 7.09
N TYR A 41 16.81 1.83 8.37
CA TYR A 41 17.67 1.16 9.32
C TYR A 41 16.88 0.66 10.53
N ILE A 42 17.14 -0.57 10.95
CA ILE A 42 16.43 -1.23 12.05
C ILE A 42 17.41 -1.64 13.13
N ASN A 43 17.19 -1.20 14.36
CA ASN A 43 17.99 -1.64 15.51
C ASN A 43 17.16 -1.59 16.80
N LYS A 44 17.47 -2.50 17.75
CA LYS A 44 16.88 -2.49 19.09
C LYS A 44 17.53 -1.44 20.00
N ASN A 45 18.80 -1.13 19.78
CA ASN A 45 19.57 -0.16 20.56
C ASN A 45 19.60 1.18 19.84
N LEU A 46 19.05 2.22 20.47
CA LEU A 46 18.91 3.54 19.90
C LEU A 46 20.24 4.24 19.63
N LYS A 47 21.23 4.11 20.54
CA LYS A 47 22.57 4.68 20.34
C LYS A 47 23.30 4.04 19.15
N LYS A 48 23.16 2.70 18.98
CA LYS A 48 23.69 2.02 17.81
C LYS A 48 22.98 2.45 16.52
N LEU A 49 21.65 2.68 16.60
CA LEU A 49 20.86 3.19 15.48
C LEU A 49 21.38 4.56 15.06
N GLU A 50 21.50 5.51 15.99
CA GLU A 50 22.01 6.85 15.73
C GLU A 50 23.41 6.82 15.10
N LYS A 51 24.35 6.10 15.72
CA LYS A 51 25.74 6.02 15.24
C LYS A 51 25.85 5.48 13.82
N LYS A 52 25.12 4.38 13.52
CA LYS A 52 25.19 3.73 12.19
C LYS A 52 24.48 4.54 11.13
N MET A 53 23.32 5.12 11.47
CA MET A 53 22.58 5.98 10.54
C MET A 53 23.38 7.23 10.18
N ASN A 54 24.03 7.88 11.16
CA ASN A 54 24.88 9.04 10.88
C ASN A 54 26.08 8.68 9.99
N LYS A 55 26.64 7.46 10.13
CA LYS A 55 27.70 7.00 9.21
C LYS A 55 27.18 6.88 7.77
N ASP A 56 26.01 6.28 7.58
CA ASP A 56 25.40 6.13 6.27
C ASP A 56 25.01 7.49 5.68
N LEU A 57 24.46 8.42 6.48
CA LEU A 57 24.18 9.79 6.05
C LEU A 57 25.43 10.54 5.61
N PHE A 58 26.55 10.35 6.31
CA PHE A 58 27.83 10.91 5.91
C PHE A 58 28.33 10.32 4.58
N SER A 59 28.29 8.99 4.44
CA SER A 59 28.66 8.30 3.20
C SER A 59 27.79 8.72 2.02
N LEU A 60 26.47 8.86 2.25
CA LEU A 60 25.52 9.39 1.25
C LEU A 60 25.95 10.78 0.78
N CYS A 61 26.21 11.69 1.71
CA CYS A 61 26.62 13.06 1.37
C CYS A 61 27.95 13.08 0.59
N THR A 62 28.89 12.22 0.95
CA THR A 62 30.18 12.10 0.26
C THR A 62 30.00 11.60 -1.17
N TRP A 63 29.18 10.55 -1.34
CA TRP A 63 28.87 10.00 -2.68
C TRP A 63 28.15 11.04 -3.55
N LEU A 64 27.16 11.74 -3.02
CA LEU A 64 26.42 12.77 -3.75
C LEU A 64 27.33 13.90 -4.23
N ARG A 65 28.27 14.35 -3.38
CA ARG A 65 29.26 15.37 -3.78
C ARG A 65 30.18 14.86 -4.88
N ALA A 66 30.71 13.64 -4.75
CA ALA A 66 31.57 13.04 -5.76
C ALA A 66 30.86 12.96 -7.13
N ASN A 67 29.57 12.67 -7.12
CA ASN A 67 28.73 12.61 -8.31
C ASN A 67 28.07 13.95 -8.68
N LYS A 68 28.48 15.08 -8.08
CA LYS A 68 27.96 16.42 -8.39
C LYS A 68 26.44 16.55 -8.27
N ILE A 69 25.81 15.77 -7.37
CA ILE A 69 24.37 15.84 -7.05
C ILE A 69 24.17 16.68 -5.80
N SER A 70 23.30 17.67 -5.87
CA SER A 70 22.93 18.51 -4.73
C SER A 70 21.85 17.86 -3.89
N LEU A 71 22.13 17.65 -2.60
CA LEU A 71 21.13 17.17 -1.64
C LEU A 71 20.30 18.34 -1.12
N ASN A 72 18.99 18.26 -1.23
CA ASN A 72 18.09 19.21 -0.61
C ASN A 72 17.80 18.82 0.85
N ALA A 73 18.64 19.27 1.76
CA ALA A 73 18.52 18.98 3.20
C ALA A 73 17.23 19.53 3.83
N SER A 74 16.57 20.54 3.24
CA SER A 74 15.31 21.07 3.75
C SER A 74 14.10 20.19 3.42
N LYS A 75 14.20 19.37 2.37
CA LYS A 75 13.19 18.37 1.99
C LYS A 75 13.48 16.98 2.57
N THR A 76 14.63 16.81 3.23
CA THR A 76 14.98 15.53 3.85
C THR A 76 14.24 15.38 5.17
N GLU A 77 13.39 14.38 5.26
CA GLU A 77 12.57 14.09 6.43
C GLU A 77 13.07 12.84 7.15
N LEU A 78 13.01 12.84 8.46
CA LEU A 78 13.34 11.71 9.33
C LEU A 78 12.08 11.24 10.06
N ILE A 79 11.78 9.95 9.98
CA ILE A 79 10.71 9.34 10.77
C ILE A 79 11.24 8.16 11.57
N ILE A 80 10.84 8.06 12.85
CA ILE A 80 11.20 6.94 13.72
C ILE A 80 9.96 6.13 14.01
N PHE A 81 9.88 4.94 13.41
CA PHE A 81 8.79 4.00 13.66
C PHE A 81 8.97 3.32 15.01
N ARG A 82 7.92 3.36 15.83
CA ARG A 82 7.94 2.76 17.17
C ARG A 82 6.54 2.35 17.65
N ASP A 83 6.52 1.49 18.65
CA ASP A 83 5.28 1.22 19.40
C ASP A 83 4.86 2.49 20.17
N PRO A 84 3.58 2.90 20.12
CA PRO A 84 3.07 4.07 20.85
C PRO A 84 3.39 4.06 22.36
N ARG A 85 3.46 2.87 22.96
CA ARG A 85 3.76 2.69 24.39
C ARG A 85 5.22 2.90 24.73
N LYS A 86 6.14 2.80 23.75
CA LYS A 86 7.56 3.04 23.96
C LYS A 86 7.87 4.52 23.75
N LYS A 87 8.22 5.22 24.82
CA LYS A 87 8.74 6.58 24.74
C LYS A 87 10.22 6.55 24.35
N ILE A 88 10.64 7.46 23.49
CA ILE A 88 12.06 7.71 23.22
C ILE A 88 12.49 8.75 24.24
N THR A 89 13.26 8.32 25.22
CA THR A 89 13.81 9.19 26.28
C THR A 89 15.19 9.73 25.91
N GLU A 90 15.85 9.14 24.92
CA GLU A 90 17.18 9.53 24.46
C GLU A 90 17.09 10.70 23.46
N ASP A 91 17.93 11.72 23.62
CA ASP A 91 18.09 12.80 22.65
C ASP A 91 18.93 12.28 21.47
N LEU A 92 18.25 11.75 20.45
CA LEU A 92 18.90 11.24 19.25
C LEU A 92 19.28 12.38 18.32
N LYS A 93 20.55 12.43 17.92
CA LYS A 93 21.12 13.49 17.08
C LYS A 93 21.47 12.95 15.70
N PHE A 94 20.58 13.15 14.76
CA PHE A 94 20.83 12.85 13.35
C PHE A 94 21.27 14.11 12.60
N LYS A 95 22.32 14.00 11.77
CA LYS A 95 22.86 15.13 11.00
C LYS A 95 23.04 14.74 9.52
N ILE A 96 22.69 15.66 8.64
CA ILE A 96 22.95 15.57 7.20
C ILE A 96 23.51 16.88 6.69
N ASN A 97 24.67 16.86 6.04
CA ASN A 97 25.39 18.08 5.62
C ASN A 97 25.53 19.11 6.76
N GLY A 98 25.83 18.68 8.00
CA GLY A 98 25.96 19.55 9.15
C GLY A 98 24.62 20.02 9.76
N LYS A 99 23.49 19.89 9.06
CA LYS A 99 22.16 20.24 9.58
C LYS A 99 21.59 19.13 10.45
N LYS A 100 20.98 19.48 11.58
CA LYS A 100 20.26 18.55 12.46
C LYS A 100 18.95 18.13 11.78
N LEU A 101 18.72 16.82 11.72
CA LEU A 101 17.42 16.27 11.31
C LEU A 101 16.55 16.06 12.54
N VAL A 102 15.35 16.65 12.53
CA VAL A 102 14.36 16.49 13.61
C VAL A 102 13.35 15.43 13.18
N PRO A 103 13.08 14.41 14.03
CA PRO A 103 12.10 13.40 13.71
C PRO A 103 10.70 13.97 13.53
N CYS A 104 10.05 13.68 12.39
CA CYS A 104 8.67 14.05 12.08
C CYS A 104 7.69 13.02 12.65
N LYS A 105 6.46 13.46 12.97
CA LYS A 105 5.37 12.54 13.35
C LYS A 105 4.80 11.78 12.16
N SER A 106 4.83 12.37 10.98
CA SER A 106 4.39 11.74 9.72
C SER A 106 5.15 12.33 8.54
N VAL A 107 5.38 11.51 7.53
CA VAL A 107 6.02 11.90 6.27
C VAL A 107 5.12 11.51 5.09
N LYS A 108 5.21 12.25 4.00
CA LYS A 108 4.53 11.92 2.74
C LYS A 108 5.51 11.19 1.84
N TYR A 109 5.29 9.92 1.60
CA TYR A 109 6.11 9.10 0.71
C TYR A 109 5.26 8.51 -0.42
N LEU A 110 5.66 8.76 -1.66
CA LEU A 110 4.95 8.29 -2.87
C LEU A 110 3.43 8.54 -2.79
N GLY A 111 3.02 9.72 -2.33
CA GLY A 111 1.61 10.10 -2.24
C GLY A 111 0.84 9.58 -1.01
N ILE A 112 1.45 8.73 -0.18
CA ILE A 112 0.86 8.17 1.04
C ILE A 112 1.49 8.86 2.26
N PHE A 113 0.68 9.29 3.23
CA PHE A 113 1.18 9.76 4.51
C PHE A 113 1.41 8.57 5.44
N ILE A 114 2.64 8.43 5.90
CA ILE A 114 3.06 7.37 6.83
C ILE A 114 3.36 8.04 8.17
N ASP A 115 2.65 7.66 9.22
CA ASP A 115 2.90 8.15 10.57
C ASP A 115 3.78 7.19 11.38
N CYS A 116 4.46 7.73 12.41
CA CYS A 116 5.43 6.99 13.22
C CYS A 116 4.86 5.77 13.97
N PHE A 117 3.54 5.65 14.05
CA PHE A 117 2.84 4.54 14.69
C PHE A 117 2.13 3.62 13.68
N LEU A 118 2.18 3.93 12.39
CA LEU A 118 1.48 3.22 11.30
C LEU A 118 -0.02 3.08 11.55
N ASN A 119 -0.63 4.13 12.13
CA ASN A 119 -2.06 4.17 12.40
C ASN A 119 -2.88 4.80 11.27
N TRP A 120 -2.19 5.42 10.28
CA TRP A 120 -2.75 6.00 9.06
C TRP A 120 -3.72 7.19 9.27
N SER A 121 -3.75 7.78 10.46
CA SER A 121 -4.70 8.86 10.77
C SER A 121 -4.49 10.09 9.88
N THR A 122 -3.24 10.51 9.67
CA THR A 122 -2.89 11.62 8.79
C THR A 122 -3.26 11.33 7.34
N HIS A 123 -3.00 10.10 6.88
CA HIS A 123 -3.38 9.66 5.54
C HIS A 123 -4.89 9.68 5.34
N LEU A 124 -5.65 9.14 6.30
CA LEU A 124 -7.11 9.11 6.26
C LEU A 124 -7.70 10.52 6.19
N THR A 125 -7.16 11.47 6.97
CA THR A 125 -7.62 12.86 6.91
C THR A 125 -7.43 13.47 5.52
N SER A 126 -6.25 13.27 4.91
CA SER A 126 -5.97 13.71 3.54
C SER A 126 -6.86 13.00 2.51
N LEU A 127 -6.99 11.67 2.62
CA LEU A 127 -7.80 10.84 1.74
C LEU A 127 -9.28 11.25 1.80
N SER A 128 -9.83 11.45 2.99
CA SER A 128 -11.22 11.86 3.20
C SER A 128 -11.52 13.21 2.53
N LYS A 129 -10.61 14.17 2.61
CA LYS A 129 -10.75 15.46 1.91
C LYS A 129 -10.80 15.28 0.40
N LYS A 130 -9.94 14.44 -0.17
CA LYS A 130 -9.92 14.15 -1.62
C LYS A 130 -11.19 13.44 -2.06
N LEU A 131 -11.64 12.41 -1.32
CA LEU A 131 -12.86 11.66 -1.63
C LEU A 131 -14.11 12.52 -1.50
N SER A 132 -14.18 13.43 -0.52
CA SER A 132 -15.29 14.36 -0.38
C SER A 132 -15.37 15.34 -1.55
N ARG A 133 -14.23 15.82 -2.07
CA ARG A 133 -14.18 16.64 -3.28
C ARG A 133 -14.63 15.86 -4.51
N ALA A 134 -14.16 14.61 -4.66
CA ALA A 134 -14.58 13.72 -5.74
C ALA A 134 -16.08 13.45 -5.71
N ALA A 135 -16.67 13.20 -4.53
CA ALA A 135 -18.11 13.05 -4.37
C ALA A 135 -18.88 14.34 -4.73
N GLY A 136 -18.32 15.52 -4.40
CA GLY A 136 -18.88 16.80 -4.82
C GLY A 136 -18.86 17.01 -6.33
N MET A 137 -17.80 16.58 -7.02
CA MET A 137 -17.74 16.58 -8.49
C MET A 137 -18.81 15.65 -9.10
N LEU A 138 -18.94 14.43 -8.59
CA LEU A 138 -20.01 13.51 -9.03
C LEU A 138 -21.40 14.12 -8.85
N SER A 139 -21.65 14.82 -7.73
CA SER A 139 -22.93 15.48 -7.50
C SER A 139 -23.26 16.58 -8.51
N LYS A 140 -22.24 17.28 -9.00
CA LYS A 140 -22.43 18.35 -9.98
C LYS A 140 -22.71 17.80 -11.37
N ILE A 141 -21.98 16.77 -11.81
CA ILE A 141 -22.06 16.27 -13.18
C ILE A 141 -23.17 15.25 -13.40
N ARG A 142 -23.71 14.60 -12.35
CA ARG A 142 -24.72 13.53 -12.47
C ARG A 142 -25.98 13.95 -13.23
N HIS A 143 -26.29 15.23 -13.33
CA HIS A 143 -27.45 15.76 -14.02
C HIS A 143 -27.21 16.00 -15.53
N TYR A 144 -25.95 15.96 -15.98
CA TYR A 144 -25.53 16.35 -17.32
C TYR A 144 -25.00 15.17 -18.14
N VAL A 145 -24.81 14.01 -17.53
CA VAL A 145 -24.23 12.84 -18.19
C VAL A 145 -25.10 11.60 -17.97
N ASP A 146 -25.01 10.64 -18.90
CA ASP A 146 -25.64 9.35 -18.78
C ASP A 146 -24.96 8.49 -17.69
N TRP A 147 -25.61 7.37 -17.34
CA TRP A 147 -25.11 6.45 -16.32
C TRP A 147 -23.73 5.89 -16.65
N ASN A 148 -23.48 5.49 -17.91
CA ASN A 148 -22.21 4.88 -18.29
C ASN A 148 -21.05 5.87 -18.14
N THR A 149 -21.24 7.11 -18.55
CA THR A 149 -20.26 8.19 -18.37
C THR A 149 -20.04 8.48 -16.89
N LEU A 150 -21.11 8.59 -16.08
CA LEU A 150 -20.99 8.82 -14.64
C LEU A 150 -20.23 7.69 -13.94
N HIS A 151 -20.49 6.45 -14.34
CA HIS A 151 -19.81 5.26 -13.85
C HIS A 151 -18.30 5.27 -14.20
N MET A 152 -17.95 5.64 -15.43
CA MET A 152 -16.54 5.84 -15.82
C MET A 152 -15.86 6.94 -15.00
N VAL A 153 -16.54 8.08 -14.80
CA VAL A 153 -16.03 9.17 -13.96
C VAL A 153 -15.83 8.74 -12.51
N TYR A 154 -16.74 7.94 -11.96
CA TYR A 154 -16.55 7.37 -10.62
C TYR A 154 -15.25 6.55 -10.53
N PHE A 155 -14.97 5.70 -11.50
CA PHE A 155 -13.72 4.92 -11.50
C PHE A 155 -12.48 5.79 -11.71
N GLY A 156 -12.56 6.78 -12.61
CA GLY A 156 -11.45 7.69 -12.91
C GLY A 156 -11.07 8.60 -11.75
N ILE A 157 -12.05 9.14 -11.03
CA ILE A 157 -11.82 10.17 -9.99
C ILE A 157 -11.93 9.58 -8.59
N PHE A 158 -13.06 8.94 -8.24
CA PHE A 158 -13.32 8.50 -6.87
C PHE A 158 -12.59 7.20 -6.54
N SER A 159 -12.80 6.17 -7.36
CA SER A 159 -12.25 4.84 -7.12
C SER A 159 -10.73 4.80 -7.25
N SER A 160 -10.14 5.55 -8.18
CA SER A 160 -8.69 5.67 -8.35
C SER A 160 -8.01 6.24 -7.09
N ILE A 161 -8.55 7.33 -6.53
CA ILE A 161 -8.06 7.93 -5.28
C ILE A 161 -8.22 6.95 -4.11
N MET A 162 -9.37 6.28 -4.02
CA MET A 162 -9.69 5.33 -2.95
C MET A 162 -8.82 4.08 -2.99
N SER A 163 -8.54 3.55 -4.17
CA SER A 163 -7.78 2.30 -4.34
C SER A 163 -6.26 2.49 -4.22
N TYR A 164 -5.76 3.72 -4.36
CA TYR A 164 -4.32 3.96 -4.32
C TYR A 164 -3.71 3.60 -2.97
N GLY A 165 -2.81 2.63 -2.98
CA GLY A 165 -2.14 2.12 -1.78
C GLY A 165 -3.06 1.47 -0.74
N SER A 166 -4.33 1.18 -1.08
CA SER A 166 -5.31 0.60 -0.15
C SER A 166 -4.89 -0.74 0.41
N GLN A 167 -4.05 -1.49 -0.27
CA GLN A 167 -3.39 -2.69 0.28
C GLN A 167 -2.54 -2.42 1.52
N ILE A 168 -2.01 -1.20 1.69
CA ILE A 168 -1.13 -0.85 2.80
C ILE A 168 -1.96 -0.31 3.97
N TRP A 169 -2.74 0.74 3.74
CA TRP A 169 -3.51 1.41 4.78
C TRP A 169 -4.88 0.77 5.05
N GLY A 170 -5.44 0.05 4.09
CA GLY A 170 -6.78 -0.55 4.15
C GLY A 170 -6.87 -1.82 5.01
N GLN A 171 -5.77 -2.29 5.61
CA GLN A 171 -5.79 -3.47 6.48
C GLN A 171 -6.41 -3.20 7.87
N LEU A 172 -6.64 -1.93 8.20
CA LEU A 172 -7.24 -1.51 9.46
C LEU A 172 -8.74 -1.22 9.30
N ASN A 173 -9.59 -1.98 9.98
CA ASN A 173 -11.04 -1.87 9.89
C ASN A 173 -11.58 -0.47 10.24
N ASN A 174 -10.96 0.23 11.20
CA ASN A 174 -11.36 1.59 11.57
C ASN A 174 -11.13 2.60 10.44
N ILE A 175 -10.13 2.36 9.59
CA ILE A 175 -9.84 3.21 8.42
C ILE A 175 -10.84 2.92 7.29
N THR A 176 -11.00 1.65 6.94
CA THR A 176 -11.93 1.24 5.87
C THR A 176 -13.38 1.63 6.17
N LYS A 177 -13.84 1.54 7.44
CA LYS A 177 -15.17 2.00 7.85
C LYS A 177 -15.40 3.48 7.52
N LYS A 178 -14.44 4.36 7.80
CA LYS A 178 -14.56 5.80 7.51
C LYS A 178 -14.57 6.08 6.00
N VAL A 179 -13.76 5.37 5.23
CA VAL A 179 -13.74 5.46 3.76
C VAL A 179 -15.05 4.90 3.17
N GLN A 180 -15.60 3.81 3.74
CA GLN A 180 -16.87 3.23 3.33
C GLN A 180 -18.03 4.22 3.43
N VAL A 181 -18.06 5.05 4.47
CA VAL A 181 -19.10 6.10 4.62
C VAL A 181 -19.05 7.08 3.44
N LEU A 182 -17.85 7.48 3.01
CA LEU A 182 -17.70 8.38 1.86
C LEU A 182 -18.06 7.68 0.54
N GLN A 183 -17.74 6.40 0.40
CA GLN A 183 -18.11 5.60 -0.75
C GLN A 183 -19.62 5.42 -0.84
N ASN A 184 -20.28 5.12 0.29
CA ASN A 184 -21.75 5.04 0.35
C ASN A 184 -22.40 6.36 -0.07
N LYS A 185 -21.85 7.50 0.37
CA LYS A 185 -22.31 8.83 -0.06
C LYS A 185 -22.17 9.01 -1.57
N ALA A 186 -21.03 8.64 -2.15
CA ALA A 186 -20.81 8.76 -3.59
C ALA A 186 -21.80 7.91 -4.39
N LEU A 187 -22.08 6.67 -3.99
CA LEU A 187 -23.07 5.81 -4.67
C LEU A 187 -24.50 6.37 -4.57
N ARG A 188 -24.91 6.87 -3.39
CA ARG A 188 -26.23 7.52 -3.27
C ARG A 188 -26.36 8.72 -4.22
N ILE A 189 -25.30 9.52 -4.34
CA ILE A 189 -25.24 10.64 -5.27
C ILE A 189 -25.45 10.16 -6.70
N MET A 190 -24.72 9.13 -7.13
CA MET A 190 -24.81 8.59 -8.49
C MET A 190 -26.21 8.04 -8.82
N HIS A 191 -26.88 7.42 -7.84
CA HIS A 191 -28.22 6.83 -7.99
C HIS A 191 -29.36 7.76 -7.59
N PHE A 192 -29.11 9.06 -7.35
CA PHE A 192 -30.12 10.03 -6.93
C PHE A 192 -30.88 9.64 -5.67
N GLN A 193 -30.24 8.85 -4.78
CA GLN A 193 -30.86 8.38 -3.55
C GLN A 193 -30.68 9.33 -2.37
N PRO A 194 -31.67 9.39 -1.47
CA PRO A 194 -31.57 10.16 -0.22
C PRO A 194 -30.41 9.74 0.68
N PRO A 195 -29.89 10.62 1.54
CA PRO A 195 -28.74 10.34 2.40
C PRO A 195 -28.91 9.12 3.35
N ARG A 196 -30.15 8.79 3.74
CA ARG A 196 -30.47 7.68 4.68
C ARG A 196 -30.74 6.35 4.03
N THR A 197 -30.89 6.29 2.69
CA THR A 197 -31.12 5.04 1.96
C THR A 197 -29.97 4.07 2.13
N SER A 198 -30.24 2.78 2.25
CA SER A 198 -29.21 1.74 2.26
C SER A 198 -28.40 1.79 0.97
N ALA A 199 -27.06 1.82 1.10
CA ALA A 199 -26.19 1.82 -0.07
C ALA A 199 -25.84 0.39 -0.55
N THR A 200 -26.15 -0.65 0.23
CA THR A 200 -25.79 -2.03 -0.10
C THR A 200 -26.33 -2.51 -1.44
N PRO A 201 -27.62 -2.32 -1.79
CA PRO A 201 -28.15 -2.70 -3.09
C PRO A 201 -27.47 -1.95 -4.24
N LEU A 202 -27.09 -0.69 -4.01
CA LEU A 202 -26.46 0.15 -5.03
C LEU A 202 -25.09 -0.39 -5.46
N PHE A 203 -24.34 -1.02 -4.55
CA PHE A 203 -23.07 -1.67 -4.88
C PHE A 203 -23.27 -2.83 -5.84
N LYS A 204 -24.34 -3.63 -5.67
CA LYS A 204 -24.68 -4.77 -6.53
C LYS A 204 -25.10 -4.28 -7.92
N ILE A 205 -26.04 -3.34 -7.96
CA ILE A 205 -26.57 -2.78 -9.23
C ILE A 205 -25.45 -2.13 -10.05
N SER A 206 -24.54 -1.42 -9.40
CA SER A 206 -23.41 -0.74 -10.07
C SER A 206 -22.22 -1.65 -10.34
N GLU A 207 -22.23 -2.91 -9.91
CA GLU A 207 -21.07 -3.81 -9.94
C GLU A 207 -19.80 -3.22 -9.31
N ILE A 208 -19.96 -2.40 -8.28
CA ILE A 208 -18.87 -1.72 -7.57
C ILE A 208 -18.55 -2.48 -6.28
N LEU A 209 -17.28 -2.72 -6.01
CA LEU A 209 -16.83 -3.33 -4.75
C LEU A 209 -16.83 -2.30 -3.61
N LYS A 210 -17.29 -2.72 -2.43
CA LYS A 210 -17.05 -1.99 -1.17
C LYS A 210 -15.55 -1.90 -0.92
N ILE A 211 -15.07 -0.86 -0.24
CA ILE A 211 -13.63 -0.69 0.01
C ILE A 211 -13.01 -1.88 0.75
N THR A 212 -13.72 -2.49 1.69
CA THR A 212 -13.26 -3.70 2.39
C THR A 212 -13.01 -4.86 1.44
N ASP A 213 -13.91 -5.02 0.48
CA ASP A 213 -13.87 -6.11 -0.49
C ASP A 213 -12.87 -5.83 -1.60
N LEU A 214 -12.69 -4.56 -1.96
CA LEU A 214 -11.61 -4.13 -2.85
C LEU A 214 -10.23 -4.45 -2.24
N VAL A 215 -10.03 -4.16 -0.95
CA VAL A 215 -8.79 -4.53 -0.24
C VAL A 215 -8.62 -6.04 -0.19
N SER A 216 -9.70 -6.79 0.03
CA SER A 216 -9.67 -8.26 0.02
C SER A 216 -9.30 -8.81 -1.36
N LEU A 217 -9.87 -8.26 -2.43
CA LEU A 217 -9.51 -8.62 -3.81
C LEU A 217 -8.03 -8.33 -4.10
N GLN A 218 -7.52 -7.17 -3.66
CA GLN A 218 -6.11 -6.82 -3.83
C GLN A 218 -5.18 -7.75 -3.04
N ASN A 219 -5.58 -8.16 -1.82
CA ASN A 219 -4.84 -9.13 -1.01
C ASN A 219 -4.82 -10.52 -1.68
N PHE A 220 -5.93 -10.94 -2.27
CA PHE A 220 -6.00 -12.17 -3.07
C PHE A 220 -5.02 -12.11 -4.26
N LEU A 221 -5.07 -11.01 -5.04
CA LEU A 221 -4.18 -10.83 -6.18
C LEU A 221 -2.70 -10.76 -5.77
N PHE A 222 -2.39 -10.19 -4.61
CA PHE A 222 -1.03 -10.21 -4.07
C PHE A 222 -0.56 -11.63 -3.74
N ALA A 223 -1.42 -12.47 -3.16
CA ALA A 223 -1.11 -13.89 -2.94
C ALA A 223 -0.89 -14.62 -4.27
N TYR A 224 -1.77 -14.41 -5.23
CA TYR A 224 -1.66 -14.95 -6.59
C TYR A 224 -0.33 -14.56 -7.25
N ASP A 225 0.00 -13.26 -7.26
CA ASP A 225 1.23 -12.73 -7.86
C ASP A 225 2.49 -13.27 -7.14
N SER A 226 2.41 -13.47 -5.81
CA SER A 226 3.50 -14.08 -5.01
C SER A 226 3.77 -15.52 -5.42
N LEU A 227 2.71 -16.31 -5.66
CA LEU A 227 2.79 -17.71 -6.02
C LEU A 227 3.29 -17.90 -7.46
N ASN A 228 2.88 -17.01 -8.36
CA ASN A 228 3.28 -17.06 -9.77
C ASN A 228 4.59 -16.30 -10.07
N SER A 229 5.35 -15.93 -9.04
CA SER A 229 6.62 -15.20 -9.19
C SER A 229 6.51 -13.86 -9.93
N ASN A 230 5.32 -13.27 -9.99
CA ASN A 230 5.05 -11.98 -10.64
C ASN A 230 5.43 -10.77 -9.76
N LEU A 231 5.78 -11.01 -8.48
CA LEU A 231 6.23 -9.94 -7.60
C LEU A 231 7.71 -9.62 -7.79
N PRO A 232 8.14 -8.39 -7.46
CA PRO A 232 9.56 -8.04 -7.40
C PRO A 232 10.34 -8.96 -6.45
N LEU A 233 11.62 -9.19 -6.75
CA LEU A 233 12.50 -10.10 -6.00
C LEU A 233 12.42 -9.97 -4.47
N PRO A 234 12.42 -8.76 -3.86
CA PRO A 234 12.35 -8.61 -2.40
C PRO A 234 11.06 -9.12 -1.77
N LEU A 235 9.99 -9.31 -2.55
CA LEU A 235 8.67 -9.74 -2.10
C LEU A 235 8.40 -11.22 -2.41
N ARG A 236 9.21 -11.84 -3.27
CA ARG A 236 9.07 -13.27 -3.65
C ARG A 236 9.38 -14.20 -2.47
N GLY A 237 8.82 -15.40 -2.52
CA GLY A 237 9.13 -16.46 -1.54
C GLY A 237 8.69 -16.20 -0.10
N LYS A 238 7.89 -15.13 0.13
CA LYS A 238 7.38 -14.83 1.48
C LYS A 238 6.07 -15.53 1.81
N LEU A 239 5.37 -16.03 0.79
CA LEU A 239 4.18 -16.87 0.94
C LEU A 239 4.49 -18.27 0.41
N ASN A 240 4.27 -19.29 1.24
CA ASN A 240 4.54 -20.68 0.90
C ASN A 240 3.28 -21.52 1.09
N PHE A 241 3.11 -22.54 0.26
CA PHE A 241 2.09 -23.54 0.49
C PHE A 241 2.36 -24.34 1.76
N LEU A 242 1.31 -24.86 2.37
CA LEU A 242 1.43 -25.84 3.43
C LEU A 242 1.88 -27.17 2.81
N ASN A 243 3.08 -27.65 3.14
CA ASN A 243 3.51 -29.00 2.84
C ASN A 243 2.69 -29.99 3.70
N ARG A 244 1.78 -30.71 3.07
CA ARG A 244 0.98 -31.76 3.70
C ARG A 244 1.32 -33.12 3.15
N GLU A 245 2.59 -33.46 3.13
CA GLU A 245 3.03 -34.77 2.62
C GLU A 245 2.48 -35.97 3.43
N ASN A 246 2.03 -35.77 4.67
CA ASN A 246 1.64 -36.85 5.58
C ASN A 246 0.20 -36.77 6.14
N GLN A 247 -0.69 -35.99 5.61
CA GLN A 247 -2.09 -35.97 6.07
C GLN A 247 -3.04 -36.28 4.93
N ILE A 248 -3.49 -37.54 4.85
CA ILE A 248 -4.65 -37.99 4.06
C ILE A 248 -5.89 -37.35 4.69
N THR A 249 -6.19 -36.12 4.38
CA THR A 249 -7.46 -35.49 4.75
C THR A 249 -8.33 -35.35 3.51
N ARG A 250 -9.65 -35.50 3.69
CA ARG A 250 -10.70 -35.47 2.63
C ARG A 250 -10.73 -34.23 1.74
N ASN A 251 -9.75 -33.30 1.85
CA ASN A 251 -9.65 -32.04 1.13
C ASN A 251 -8.43 -31.98 0.20
N LEU A 252 -8.22 -33.00 -0.61
CA LEU A 252 -7.08 -33.17 -1.55
C LEU A 252 -6.99 -32.12 -2.69
N GLY A 253 -7.92 -31.17 -2.76
CA GLY A 253 -7.98 -30.17 -3.86
C GLY A 253 -7.55 -28.74 -3.50
N TYR A 254 -7.14 -28.45 -2.26
CA TYR A 254 -6.95 -27.06 -1.82
C TYR A 254 -5.49 -26.72 -1.59
N LEU A 255 -4.97 -25.77 -2.38
CA LEU A 255 -3.65 -25.17 -2.18
C LEU A 255 -3.71 -24.13 -1.05
N GLN A 256 -3.50 -24.56 0.20
CA GLN A 256 -3.49 -23.65 1.35
C GLN A 256 -2.14 -22.99 1.55
N LEU A 257 -2.16 -21.70 1.90
CA LEU A 257 -0.96 -20.97 2.28
C LEU A 257 -0.68 -21.10 3.78
N SER A 258 0.60 -21.24 4.13
CA SER A 258 1.06 -21.31 5.51
C SER A 258 0.95 -19.94 6.18
N ARG A 259 0.38 -19.90 7.40
CA ARG A 259 0.28 -18.70 8.21
C ARG A 259 1.49 -18.56 9.11
N ARG A 260 2.26 -17.50 8.96
CA ARG A 260 3.37 -17.20 9.88
C ARG A 260 2.82 -16.82 11.26
N ARG A 261 3.44 -17.36 12.32
CA ARG A 261 3.17 -16.91 13.69
C ARG A 261 3.62 -15.46 13.84
N THR A 262 2.72 -14.59 14.29
CA THR A 262 2.99 -13.18 14.51
C THR A 262 2.86 -12.85 15.98
N LYS A 263 3.82 -12.08 16.52
CA LYS A 263 3.84 -11.66 17.94
C LYS A 263 3.00 -10.41 18.21
N THR A 264 2.57 -9.70 17.17
CA THR A 264 1.86 -8.43 17.29
C THR A 264 0.61 -8.42 16.42
N VAL A 265 -0.44 -7.73 16.85
CA VAL A 265 -1.68 -7.58 16.10
C VAL A 265 -1.49 -6.57 14.96
N THR A 266 -1.07 -5.35 15.27
CA THR A 266 -1.03 -4.25 14.29
C THR A 266 0.04 -4.47 13.21
N TYR A 267 1.25 -4.89 13.59
CA TYR A 267 2.36 -5.04 12.66
C TYR A 267 2.52 -6.48 12.13
N GLY A 268 1.83 -7.44 12.73
CA GLY A 268 1.88 -8.84 12.36
C GLY A 268 0.61 -9.33 11.67
N THR A 269 -0.48 -9.53 12.43
CA THR A 269 -1.73 -10.12 11.87
C THR A 269 -2.43 -9.20 10.88
N LYS A 270 -2.25 -7.88 10.98
CA LYS A 270 -2.79 -6.89 10.04
C LYS A 270 -1.79 -6.52 8.93
N SER A 271 -0.70 -7.26 8.77
CA SER A 271 0.20 -7.07 7.63
C SER A 271 -0.44 -7.59 6.35
N ILE A 272 -0.02 -7.05 5.21
CA ILE A 272 -0.46 -7.50 3.88
C ILE A 272 -0.24 -9.02 3.69
N TYR A 273 0.90 -9.55 4.15
CA TYR A 273 1.20 -10.97 4.04
C TYR A 273 0.19 -11.85 4.80
N SER A 274 -0.08 -11.52 6.08
CA SER A 274 -1.04 -12.29 6.89
C SER A 274 -2.45 -12.20 6.31
N LYS A 275 -2.87 -11.01 5.89
CA LYS A 275 -4.18 -10.81 5.29
C LYS A 275 -4.36 -11.47 3.94
N SER A 276 -3.31 -11.49 3.12
CA SER A 276 -3.34 -12.20 1.84
C SER A 276 -3.48 -13.70 2.02
N VAL A 277 -2.82 -14.29 3.03
CA VAL A 277 -3.00 -15.69 3.41
C VAL A 277 -4.43 -15.97 3.89
N ASP A 278 -4.97 -15.09 4.75
CA ASP A 278 -6.34 -15.25 5.27
C ASP A 278 -7.38 -15.23 4.12
N VAL A 279 -7.26 -14.26 3.22
CA VAL A 279 -8.18 -14.11 2.09
C VAL A 279 -8.03 -15.25 1.09
N TRP A 280 -6.79 -15.64 0.75
CA TRP A 280 -6.52 -16.77 -0.12
C TRP A 280 -7.17 -18.06 0.43
N ASN A 281 -6.90 -18.39 1.68
CA ASN A 281 -7.43 -19.58 2.31
C ASN A 281 -8.95 -19.56 2.49
N CYS A 282 -9.56 -18.38 2.67
CA CYS A 282 -11.00 -18.22 2.74
C CYS A 282 -11.68 -18.51 1.39
N ILE A 283 -11.17 -17.92 0.31
CA ILE A 283 -11.69 -18.15 -1.05
C ILE A 283 -11.46 -19.59 -1.47
N ASN A 284 -10.30 -20.15 -1.09
CA ASN A 284 -9.93 -21.52 -1.40
C ASN A 284 -10.93 -22.55 -0.84
N ARG A 285 -11.40 -22.36 0.39
CA ARG A 285 -12.39 -23.27 1.00
C ARG A 285 -13.73 -23.29 0.29
N SER A 286 -14.10 -22.18 -0.34
CA SER A 286 -15.40 -22.03 -1.01
C SER A 286 -15.38 -22.28 -2.52
N HIS A 287 -14.22 -22.13 -3.20
CA HIS A 287 -14.16 -22.03 -4.67
C HIS A 287 -12.87 -22.57 -5.29
N TYR A 288 -12.49 -23.82 -5.07
CA TYR A 288 -11.45 -24.56 -5.80
C TYR A 288 -10.32 -23.73 -6.41
N THR A 289 -9.41 -23.21 -5.62
CA THR A 289 -8.31 -22.34 -6.09
C THR A 289 -7.27 -23.05 -6.95
N LYS A 290 -7.25 -24.40 -6.99
CA LYS A 290 -6.39 -25.14 -7.92
C LYS A 290 -6.65 -24.72 -9.37
N VAL A 291 -7.92 -24.54 -9.73
CA VAL A 291 -8.33 -24.04 -11.05
C VAL A 291 -7.93 -22.58 -11.26
N LEU A 292 -7.93 -21.76 -10.19
CA LEU A 292 -7.57 -20.34 -10.28
C LEU A 292 -6.06 -20.13 -10.43
N HIS A 293 -5.24 -20.99 -9.85
CA HIS A 293 -3.78 -20.88 -9.94
C HIS A 293 -3.27 -21.01 -11.39
N GLU A 294 -3.96 -21.82 -12.20
CA GLU A 294 -3.60 -22.09 -13.61
C GLU A 294 -4.13 -21.04 -14.58
N LYS A 295 -5.05 -20.16 -14.15
CA LYS A 295 -5.66 -19.11 -14.99
C LYS A 295 -4.88 -17.82 -14.96
N SER A 296 -5.05 -16.98 -15.99
CA SER A 296 -4.44 -15.65 -16.03
C SER A 296 -4.95 -14.77 -14.88
N ARG A 297 -4.11 -13.83 -14.44
CA ARG A 297 -4.42 -12.87 -13.37
C ARG A 297 -5.74 -12.10 -13.58
N ASN A 298 -6.03 -11.72 -14.84
CA ASN A 298 -7.24 -10.99 -15.17
C ASN A 298 -8.50 -11.86 -15.04
N VAL A 299 -8.42 -13.12 -15.42
CA VAL A 299 -9.52 -14.08 -15.25
C VAL A 299 -9.80 -14.29 -13.77
N CYS A 300 -8.76 -14.51 -12.96
CA CYS A 300 -8.88 -14.65 -11.51
C CYS A 300 -9.50 -13.39 -10.86
N LYS A 301 -9.06 -12.20 -11.27
CA LYS A 301 -9.61 -10.93 -10.80
C LYS A 301 -11.11 -10.81 -11.08
N LYS A 302 -11.54 -11.10 -12.32
CA LYS A 302 -12.96 -11.05 -12.73
C LYS A 302 -13.78 -12.06 -11.93
N PHE A 303 -13.30 -13.29 -11.82
CA PHE A 303 -13.99 -14.38 -11.10
C PHE A 303 -14.17 -14.04 -9.61
N VAL A 304 -13.11 -13.64 -8.91
CA VAL A 304 -13.19 -13.28 -7.48
C VAL A 304 -14.06 -12.04 -7.26
N LYS A 305 -13.98 -11.03 -8.16
CA LYS A 305 -14.85 -9.86 -8.12
C LYS A 305 -16.32 -10.28 -8.17
N LYS A 306 -16.68 -11.17 -9.11
CA LYS A 306 -18.06 -11.67 -9.28
C LYS A 306 -18.56 -12.37 -8.00
N ILE A 307 -17.76 -13.31 -7.46
CA ILE A 307 -18.09 -14.01 -6.21
C ILE A 307 -18.39 -13.03 -5.05
N ILE A 308 -17.60 -11.96 -4.96
CA ILE A 308 -17.78 -10.96 -3.90
C ILE A 308 -19.06 -10.16 -4.11
N ILE A 309 -19.35 -9.74 -5.33
CA ILE A 309 -20.55 -8.96 -5.66
C ILE A 309 -21.82 -9.80 -5.48
N ASP A 310 -21.79 -11.06 -5.87
CA ASP A 310 -22.93 -11.98 -5.70
C ASP A 310 -23.36 -12.18 -4.24
N LYS A 311 -22.42 -11.97 -3.31
CA LYS A 311 -22.69 -11.99 -1.85
C LYS A 311 -23.38 -10.72 -1.33
N TYR A 312 -23.47 -9.67 -2.13
CA TYR A 312 -24.22 -8.47 -1.71
C TYR A 312 -25.72 -8.78 -1.83
N GLU A 313 -26.34 -9.06 -0.71
CA GLU A 313 -27.77 -9.23 -0.63
C GLU A 313 -28.49 -7.92 -1.01
N ALA A 314 -29.61 -8.08 -1.67
CA ALA A 314 -30.43 -6.96 -2.12
C ALA A 314 -31.09 -6.24 -0.94
#